data_91763add8948d5718cf3ede1095ebe39
#
_entry.id   91763add8948d5718cf3ede1095ebe39
#
_cell.length_a   1.000
_cell.length_b   1.000
_cell.length_c   1.000
_cell.angle_alpha   90.00
_cell.angle_beta   90.00
_cell.angle_gamma   90.00
#
_symmetry.space_group_name_H-M   'P 1'
#
loop_
_entity.id
_entity.type
_entity.pdbx_description
1 polymer ?
#
loop_
_entity_poly.entity_id
_entity_poly.type
_entity_poly.pdbx_seq_one_letter_code
_entity_poly.pdbx_strand_id
1 'polypeptide(L)'
;MTQGDDLGRVVIPKEIRRTLRIREGDPLEIYTEKDGGVVFRKYSPMGELADFAGQICDSLHRTTGRPVAVCDRDAVIAAAGLGRRELVEKRISGDLERLMESRGLFAERGDCTMPVAAGEDRWCLAVAAPILSQGDVLGCVTFLQPKGGVPAGETEEKLADAVSNFLGKQLES
;
A
#
# COMPACT_ATOMS: atom_id res chain seq x y z
N MET A 1 -17.91 -6.94 23.85
CA MET A 1 -19.07 -6.10 23.50
C MET A 1 -18.67 -4.64 23.51
N THR A 2 -19.12 -3.90 22.52
CA THR A 2 -18.82 -2.47 22.36
C THR A 2 -19.99 -1.65 22.90
N GLN A 3 -19.68 -0.54 23.57
CA GLN A 3 -20.70 0.36 24.12
C GLN A 3 -20.66 1.71 23.41
N GLY A 4 -21.84 2.27 23.17
CA GLY A 4 -21.98 3.63 22.72
C GLY A 4 -22.12 4.60 23.89
N ASP A 5 -21.95 5.89 23.66
CA ASP A 5 -22.16 6.94 24.65
C ASP A 5 -23.27 7.91 24.19
N ASP A 6 -23.59 8.89 25.03
CA ASP A 6 -24.62 9.89 24.74
C ASP A 6 -24.31 10.78 23.55
N LEU A 7 -23.06 10.80 23.07
CA LEU A 7 -22.63 11.62 21.95
C LEU A 7 -22.65 10.85 20.62
N GLY A 8 -23.23 9.65 20.62
CA GLY A 8 -23.31 8.83 19.42
C GLY A 8 -22.00 8.15 19.04
N ARG A 9 -21.03 8.09 19.93
CA ARG A 9 -19.75 7.44 19.69
C ARG A 9 -19.83 5.97 20.08
N VAL A 10 -19.06 5.16 19.35
CA VAL A 10 -18.93 3.73 19.60
C VAL A 10 -17.48 3.44 19.93
N VAL A 11 -17.24 2.71 21.00
CA VAL A 11 -15.89 2.31 21.38
C VAL A 11 -15.52 1.01 20.69
N ILE A 12 -14.44 1.04 19.94
CA ILE A 12 -13.89 -0.17 19.30
C ILE A 12 -12.84 -0.75 20.25
N PRO A 13 -13.00 -2.02 20.69
CA PRO A 13 -12.05 -2.63 21.62
C PRO A 13 -10.62 -2.59 21.08
N LYS A 14 -9.67 -2.44 21.99
CA LYS A 14 -8.25 -2.34 21.64
C LYS A 14 -7.76 -3.54 20.84
N GLU A 15 -8.24 -4.74 21.16
CA GLU A 15 -7.84 -5.96 20.45
C GLU A 15 -8.29 -5.95 19.00
N ILE A 16 -9.50 -5.44 18.73
CA ILE A 16 -10.01 -5.30 17.35
C ILE A 16 -9.23 -4.25 16.61
N ARG A 17 -8.94 -3.11 17.24
CA ARG A 17 -8.12 -2.07 16.63
C ARG A 17 -6.74 -2.60 16.23
N ARG A 18 -6.15 -3.43 17.08
CA ARG A 18 -4.84 -4.03 16.81
C ARG A 18 -4.91 -5.02 15.65
N THR A 19 -5.91 -5.90 15.67
CA THR A 19 -6.08 -6.94 14.64
C THR A 19 -6.33 -6.32 13.27
N LEU A 20 -7.18 -5.30 13.21
CA LEU A 20 -7.52 -4.61 11.96
C LEU A 20 -6.57 -3.47 11.64
N ARG A 21 -5.59 -3.20 12.50
CA ARG A 21 -4.63 -2.11 12.33
C ARG A 21 -5.30 -0.75 12.18
N ILE A 22 -6.31 -0.51 12.99
CA ILE A 22 -6.99 0.78 13.04
C ILE A 22 -6.16 1.73 13.90
N ARG A 23 -5.72 2.83 13.30
CA ARG A 23 -4.93 3.87 13.97
C ARG A 23 -5.82 5.04 14.32
N GLU A 24 -5.39 5.84 15.28
CA GLU A 24 -6.09 7.08 15.62
C GLU A 24 -6.18 7.97 14.37
N GLY A 25 -7.38 8.47 14.10
CA GLY A 25 -7.65 9.29 12.93
C GLY A 25 -7.98 8.53 11.66
N ASP A 26 -7.85 7.21 11.65
CA ASP A 26 -8.19 6.43 10.47
C ASP A 26 -9.69 6.52 10.17
N PRO A 27 -10.09 6.77 8.92
CA PRO A 27 -11.51 6.76 8.56
C PRO A 27 -12.04 5.33 8.49
N LEU A 28 -13.30 5.17 8.89
CA LEU A 28 -13.99 3.88 8.82
C LEU A 28 -15.27 4.04 8.04
N GLU A 29 -15.60 3.03 7.25
CA GLU A 29 -16.90 2.93 6.59
C GLU A 29 -17.85 2.19 7.50
N ILE A 30 -19.11 2.65 7.55
CA ILE A 30 -20.15 2.05 8.39
C ILE A 30 -21.28 1.58 7.48
N TYR A 31 -21.65 0.32 7.62
CA TYR A 31 -22.75 -0.27 6.87
C TYR A 31 -23.76 -0.85 7.85
N THR A 32 -25.03 -0.78 7.47
CA THR A 32 -26.10 -1.44 8.21
C THR A 32 -26.57 -2.67 7.44
N GLU A 33 -26.83 -3.74 8.17
CA GLU A 33 -27.36 -4.98 7.60
C GLU A 33 -28.85 -5.07 7.85
N LYS A 34 -29.55 -5.86 7.02
CA LYS A 34 -31.01 -6.02 7.12
C LYS A 34 -31.46 -6.61 8.46
N ASP A 35 -30.61 -7.37 9.10
CA ASP A 35 -30.90 -7.98 10.39
C ASP A 35 -30.67 -7.04 11.59
N GLY A 36 -30.30 -5.79 11.32
CA GLY A 36 -30.02 -4.79 12.36
C GLY A 36 -28.57 -4.71 12.77
N GLY A 37 -27.68 -5.49 12.16
CA GLY A 37 -26.26 -5.43 12.43
C GLY A 37 -25.61 -4.17 11.87
N VAL A 38 -24.54 -3.73 12.52
CA VAL A 38 -23.72 -2.60 12.04
C VAL A 38 -22.31 -3.13 11.79
N VAL A 39 -21.80 -2.90 10.59
CA VAL A 39 -20.48 -3.37 10.19
C VAL A 39 -19.56 -2.16 9.99
N PHE A 40 -18.39 -2.21 10.60
CA PHE A 40 -17.34 -1.21 10.40
C PHE A 40 -16.25 -1.82 9.52
N ARG A 41 -15.82 -1.07 8.51
CA ARG A 41 -14.72 -1.46 7.66
C ARG A 41 -13.71 -0.34 7.59
N LYS A 42 -12.45 -0.71 7.56
CA LYS A 42 -11.38 0.26 7.36
C LYS A 42 -11.48 0.82 5.95
N TYR A 43 -11.54 2.14 5.85
CA TYR A 43 -11.59 2.82 4.56
C TYR A 43 -10.17 3.04 4.03
N SER A 44 -9.94 2.67 2.77
CA SER A 44 -8.67 2.94 2.08
C SER A 44 -8.97 3.68 0.79
N PRO A 45 -8.53 4.94 0.65
CA PRO A 45 -8.68 5.67 -0.62
C PRO A 45 -8.03 4.93 -1.79
N MET A 46 -6.92 4.24 -1.53
CA MET A 46 -6.22 3.46 -2.54
C MET A 46 -7.02 2.24 -2.99
N GLY A 47 -7.83 1.66 -2.10
CA GLY A 47 -8.63 0.48 -2.42
C GLY A 47 -9.64 0.74 -3.54
N GLU A 48 -10.19 1.95 -3.61
CA GLU A 48 -11.12 2.34 -4.67
C GLU A 48 -10.44 2.46 -6.03
N LEU A 49 -9.12 2.59 -6.04
CA LEU A 49 -8.32 2.71 -7.25
C LEU A 49 -7.63 1.40 -7.64
N ALA A 50 -8.03 0.27 -7.06
CA ALA A 50 -7.34 -1.00 -7.30
C ALA A 50 -7.25 -1.38 -8.78
N ASP A 51 -8.35 -1.21 -9.55
CA ASP A 51 -8.35 -1.49 -10.98
C ASP A 51 -7.42 -0.54 -11.74
N PHE A 52 -7.45 0.72 -11.38
CA PHE A 52 -6.59 1.73 -11.98
C PHE A 52 -5.12 1.47 -11.63
N ALA A 53 -4.86 1.11 -10.38
CA ALA A 53 -3.51 0.74 -9.94
C ALA A 53 -2.99 -0.48 -10.71
N GLY A 54 -3.87 -1.43 -11.02
CA GLY A 54 -3.53 -2.58 -11.84
C GLY A 54 -3.06 -2.17 -13.24
N GLN A 55 -3.77 -1.22 -13.86
CA GLN A 55 -3.38 -0.70 -15.17
C GLN A 55 -2.04 0.02 -15.11
N ILE A 56 -1.79 0.77 -14.05
CA ILE A 56 -0.52 1.44 -13.84
C ILE A 56 0.61 0.42 -13.71
N CYS A 57 0.40 -0.62 -12.91
CA CYS A 57 1.40 -1.69 -12.75
C CYS A 57 1.71 -2.35 -14.10
N ASP A 58 0.69 -2.67 -14.89
CA ASP A 58 0.88 -3.27 -16.20
C ASP A 58 1.70 -2.36 -17.13
N SER A 59 1.41 -1.05 -17.14
CA SER A 59 2.13 -0.08 -17.95
C SER A 59 3.59 0.06 -17.52
N LEU A 60 3.83 0.15 -16.23
CA LEU A 60 5.19 0.27 -15.71
C LEU A 60 6.00 -1.00 -15.98
N HIS A 61 5.38 -2.16 -15.81
CA HIS A 61 6.05 -3.42 -16.12
C HIS A 61 6.39 -3.52 -17.61
N ARG A 62 5.45 -3.16 -18.47
CA ARG A 62 5.67 -3.20 -19.92
C ARG A 62 6.82 -2.28 -20.36
N THR A 63 6.90 -1.10 -19.75
CA THR A 63 7.91 -0.11 -20.08
C THR A 63 9.31 -0.49 -19.59
N THR A 64 9.39 -1.06 -18.39
CA THR A 64 10.68 -1.31 -17.74
C THR A 64 11.13 -2.77 -17.78
N GLY A 65 10.20 -3.70 -17.97
CA GLY A 65 10.47 -5.12 -17.83
C GLY A 65 10.58 -5.59 -16.38
N ARG A 66 10.39 -4.70 -15.41
CA ARG A 66 10.54 -5.03 -14.00
C ARG A 66 9.21 -5.36 -13.34
N PRO A 67 9.23 -6.25 -12.32
CA PRO A 67 8.05 -6.44 -11.49
C PRO A 67 7.71 -5.17 -10.74
N VAL A 68 6.41 -4.88 -10.63
CA VAL A 68 5.88 -3.66 -10.02
C VAL A 68 4.77 -4.03 -9.06
N ALA A 69 4.68 -3.32 -7.95
CA ALA A 69 3.56 -3.44 -7.02
C ALA A 69 3.15 -2.07 -6.52
N VAL A 70 1.84 -1.89 -6.35
CA VAL A 70 1.28 -0.70 -5.71
C VAL A 70 0.62 -1.16 -4.43
N CYS A 71 0.88 -0.44 -3.36
CA CYS A 71 0.39 -0.78 -2.02
C CYS A 71 -0.41 0.37 -1.45
N ASP A 72 -1.39 0.06 -0.60
CA ASP A 72 -1.92 1.06 0.34
C ASP A 72 -1.07 1.00 1.61
N ARG A 73 -1.55 1.54 2.72
CA ARG A 73 -0.77 1.57 3.96
C ARG A 73 -0.66 0.20 4.64
N ASP A 74 -1.43 -0.77 4.20
CA ASP A 74 -1.51 -2.07 4.89
C ASP A 74 -1.17 -3.25 4.00
N ALA A 75 -1.52 -3.20 2.72
CA ALA A 75 -1.41 -4.37 1.85
C ALA A 75 -1.08 -4.00 0.41
N VAL A 76 -0.62 -4.98 -0.35
CA VAL A 76 -0.43 -4.85 -1.79
C VAL A 76 -1.80 -4.88 -2.46
N ILE A 77 -2.12 -3.86 -3.27
CA ILE A 77 -3.42 -3.77 -3.95
C ILE A 77 -3.34 -4.11 -5.44
N ALA A 78 -2.17 -4.02 -6.04
CA ALA A 78 -1.98 -4.36 -7.44
C ALA A 78 -0.53 -4.74 -7.69
N ALA A 79 -0.31 -5.59 -8.69
CA ALA A 79 1.05 -6.03 -9.07
C ALA A 79 1.06 -6.46 -10.53
N ALA A 80 2.24 -6.40 -11.15
CA ALA A 80 2.47 -6.88 -12.51
C ALA A 80 3.90 -7.39 -12.65
N GLY A 81 4.12 -8.30 -13.58
CA GLY A 81 5.45 -8.86 -13.85
C GLY A 81 5.82 -10.03 -12.94
N LEU A 82 4.88 -10.47 -12.12
CA LEU A 82 4.99 -11.64 -11.25
C LEU A 82 3.60 -12.24 -11.13
N GLY A 83 3.48 -13.39 -10.49
CA GLY A 83 2.17 -13.99 -10.29
C GLY A 83 1.29 -13.10 -9.44
N ARG A 84 0.14 -12.64 -9.98
CA ARG A 84 -0.76 -11.74 -9.25
C ARG A 84 -1.13 -12.28 -7.88
N ARG A 85 -1.32 -13.59 -7.79
CA ARG A 85 -1.72 -14.25 -6.55
C ARG A 85 -0.60 -14.33 -5.52
N GLU A 86 0.63 -14.06 -5.94
CA GLU A 86 1.77 -14.13 -5.03
C GLU A 86 1.78 -12.98 -4.02
N LEU A 87 1.37 -11.78 -4.42
CA LEU A 87 1.51 -10.59 -3.58
C LEU A 87 0.21 -9.85 -3.27
N VAL A 88 -0.76 -9.84 -4.21
CA VAL A 88 -1.97 -9.05 -4.02
C VAL A 88 -2.72 -9.51 -2.76
N GLU A 89 -3.14 -8.54 -1.96
CA GLU A 89 -3.79 -8.70 -0.66
C GLU A 89 -2.86 -9.10 0.48
N LYS A 90 -1.58 -9.37 0.20
CA LYS A 90 -0.63 -9.62 1.28
C LYS A 90 -0.28 -8.34 2.02
N ARG A 91 -0.08 -8.47 3.32
CA ARG A 91 0.32 -7.36 4.18
C ARG A 91 1.73 -6.90 3.80
N ILE A 92 1.93 -5.59 3.73
CA ILE A 92 3.26 -5.04 3.47
C ILE A 92 4.22 -5.36 4.61
N SER A 93 5.52 -5.35 4.30
CA SER A 93 6.54 -5.60 5.32
C SER A 93 6.70 -4.40 6.25
N GLY A 94 7.27 -4.66 7.43
CA GLY A 94 7.65 -3.57 8.34
C GLY A 94 8.67 -2.62 7.73
N ASP A 95 9.57 -3.15 6.90
CA ASP A 95 10.55 -2.32 6.17
C ASP A 95 9.86 -1.33 5.25
N LEU A 96 8.89 -1.78 4.45
CA LEU A 96 8.15 -0.90 3.55
C LEU A 96 7.34 0.14 4.32
N GLU A 97 6.73 -0.27 5.43
CA GLU A 97 5.99 0.64 6.29
C GLU A 97 6.88 1.78 6.79
N ARG A 98 8.11 1.47 7.22
CA ARG A 98 9.07 2.48 7.66
C ARG A 98 9.52 3.40 6.53
N LEU A 99 9.73 2.83 5.32
CA LEU A 99 10.07 3.64 4.15
C LEU A 99 8.95 4.63 3.81
N MET A 100 7.70 4.19 3.88
CA MET A 100 6.57 5.10 3.63
C MET A 100 6.51 6.23 4.65
N GLU A 101 6.77 5.92 5.92
CA GLU A 101 6.77 6.93 6.98
C GLU A 101 7.85 7.98 6.77
N SER A 102 8.95 7.62 6.14
CA SER A 102 10.04 8.56 5.83
C SER A 102 9.65 9.58 4.75
N ARG A 103 8.62 9.28 3.97
CA ARG A 103 8.06 10.14 2.90
C ARG A 103 8.98 10.43 1.73
N GLY A 104 10.19 9.88 1.74
CA GLY A 104 11.14 10.07 0.66
C GLY A 104 11.20 8.90 -0.29
N LEU A 105 11.70 9.15 -1.48
CA LEU A 105 11.98 8.11 -2.46
C LEU A 105 13.12 7.22 -1.94
N PHE A 106 12.91 5.91 -1.99
CA PHE A 106 13.94 4.94 -1.67
C PHE A 106 14.40 4.24 -2.95
N ALA A 107 15.70 4.05 -3.09
CA ALA A 107 16.27 3.24 -4.17
C ALA A 107 17.41 2.39 -3.59
N GLU A 108 17.34 1.07 -3.81
CA GLU A 108 18.38 0.16 -3.38
C GLU A 108 19.55 0.20 -4.37
N ARG A 109 20.73 0.52 -3.87
CA ARG A 109 21.95 0.62 -4.69
C ARG A 109 22.81 -0.63 -4.62
N GLY A 110 22.57 -1.49 -3.63
CA GLY A 110 23.33 -2.72 -3.42
C GLY A 110 22.45 -3.93 -3.49
N ASP A 111 22.73 -4.90 -2.64
CA ASP A 111 21.91 -6.11 -2.55
C ASP A 111 20.55 -5.80 -1.95
N CYS A 112 19.53 -6.28 -2.62
CA CYS A 112 18.15 -6.10 -2.20
C CYS A 112 17.88 -6.99 -0.97
N THR A 113 17.58 -6.35 0.16
CA THR A 113 17.39 -7.09 1.42
C THR A 113 16.02 -6.87 2.06
N MET A 114 15.28 -5.84 1.65
CA MET A 114 14.00 -5.53 2.26
C MET A 114 12.83 -6.13 1.48
N PRO A 115 12.09 -7.09 2.06
CA PRO A 115 10.97 -7.70 1.36
C PRO A 115 9.83 -6.69 1.17
N VAL A 116 9.03 -6.89 0.11
CA VAL A 116 7.87 -6.03 -0.13
C VAL A 116 6.72 -6.38 0.81
N ALA A 117 6.56 -7.64 1.13
CA ALA A 117 5.46 -8.12 1.96
C ALA A 117 5.98 -8.91 3.15
N ALA A 118 5.16 -8.98 4.20
CA ALA A 118 5.48 -9.74 5.38
C ALA A 118 5.59 -11.24 5.03
N GLY A 119 6.71 -11.86 5.42
CA GLY A 119 6.94 -13.26 5.13
C GLY A 119 7.36 -13.56 3.69
N GLU A 120 7.51 -12.54 2.85
CA GLU A 120 7.98 -12.71 1.48
C GLU A 120 9.50 -12.84 1.48
N ASP A 121 10.02 -13.87 0.81
CA ASP A 121 11.46 -14.10 0.76
C ASP A 121 12.03 -14.06 -0.66
N ARG A 122 11.19 -13.93 -1.68
CA ARG A 122 11.62 -13.88 -3.07
C ARG A 122 11.71 -12.45 -3.63
N TRP A 123 10.68 -11.64 -3.37
CA TRP A 123 10.57 -10.30 -3.95
C TRP A 123 10.93 -9.23 -2.94
N CYS A 124 11.91 -8.42 -3.26
CA CYS A 124 12.34 -7.33 -2.40
C CYS A 124 12.31 -5.99 -3.13
N LEU A 125 12.43 -4.92 -2.34
CA LEU A 125 12.24 -3.55 -2.81
C LEU A 125 13.47 -3.05 -3.56
N ALA A 126 13.30 -2.73 -4.85
CA ALA A 126 14.33 -2.07 -5.63
C ALA A 126 14.16 -0.55 -5.58
N VAL A 127 12.92 -0.08 -5.70
CA VAL A 127 12.54 1.33 -5.56
C VAL A 127 11.21 1.39 -4.82
N ALA A 128 11.07 2.37 -3.94
CA ALA A 128 9.80 2.63 -3.26
C ALA A 128 9.55 4.13 -3.23
N ALA A 129 8.44 4.55 -3.84
CA ALA A 129 8.02 5.94 -3.90
C ALA A 129 6.69 6.11 -3.17
N PRO A 130 6.69 6.73 -1.99
CA PRO A 130 5.45 6.94 -1.24
C PRO A 130 4.47 7.82 -2.00
N ILE A 131 3.18 7.49 -1.89
CA ILE A 131 2.09 8.25 -2.47
C ILE A 131 1.60 9.22 -1.40
N LEU A 132 1.80 10.51 -1.63
CA LEU A 132 1.45 11.54 -0.67
C LEU A 132 0.29 12.37 -1.19
N SER A 133 -0.69 12.61 -0.34
CA SER A 133 -1.81 13.48 -0.63
C SER A 133 -2.02 14.42 0.55
N GLN A 134 -1.82 15.72 0.32
CA GLN A 134 -1.95 16.75 1.35
C GLN A 134 -1.11 16.44 2.62
N GLY A 135 0.08 15.89 2.41
CA GLY A 135 1.00 15.56 3.50
C GLY A 135 0.78 14.18 4.13
N ASP A 136 -0.31 13.50 3.82
CA ASP A 136 -0.58 12.17 4.34
C ASP A 136 -0.04 11.10 3.40
N VAL A 137 0.54 10.05 3.97
CA VAL A 137 0.99 8.89 3.20
C VAL A 137 -0.19 7.97 2.99
N LEU A 138 -0.54 7.70 1.73
CA LEU A 138 -1.67 6.84 1.38
C LEU A 138 -1.25 5.48 0.89
N GLY A 139 -0.04 5.35 0.40
CA GLY A 139 0.45 4.10 -0.15
C GLY A 139 1.84 4.27 -0.74
N CYS A 140 2.20 3.37 -1.64
CA CYS A 140 3.53 3.35 -2.23
C CYS A 140 3.52 2.69 -3.61
N VAL A 141 4.30 3.25 -4.53
CA VAL A 141 4.61 2.62 -5.81
C VAL A 141 5.98 1.98 -5.68
N THR A 142 6.08 0.69 -5.98
CA THR A 142 7.34 -0.04 -5.82
C THR A 142 7.75 -0.75 -7.10
N PHE A 143 9.04 -0.75 -7.40
CA PHE A 143 9.66 -1.70 -8.31
C PHE A 143 10.32 -2.78 -7.47
N LEU A 144 10.21 -4.01 -7.94
CA LEU A 144 10.69 -5.18 -7.20
C LEU A 144 11.80 -5.89 -7.97
N GLN A 145 12.58 -6.65 -7.24
CA GLN A 145 13.57 -7.55 -7.84
C GLN A 145 13.72 -8.79 -6.97
N PRO A 146 14.12 -9.92 -7.56
CA PRO A 146 14.49 -11.07 -6.74
C PRO A 146 15.84 -10.80 -6.05
N LYS A 147 16.09 -11.50 -4.96
CA LYS A 147 17.39 -11.43 -4.29
C LYS A 147 18.48 -11.77 -5.27
N GLY A 148 19.54 -10.97 -5.30
CA GLY A 148 20.64 -11.16 -6.24
C GLY A 148 20.36 -10.66 -7.65
N GLY A 149 19.20 -10.02 -7.87
CA GLY A 149 18.88 -9.44 -9.16
C GLY A 149 19.62 -8.14 -9.42
N VAL A 150 19.49 -7.63 -10.66
CA VAL A 150 20.14 -6.38 -11.05
C VAL A 150 19.43 -5.20 -10.40
N PRO A 151 20.15 -4.30 -9.73
CA PRO A 151 19.54 -3.12 -9.12
C PRO A 151 18.79 -2.26 -10.15
N ALA A 152 17.73 -1.61 -9.69
CA ALA A 152 16.99 -0.66 -10.52
C ALA A 152 17.84 0.58 -10.78
N GLY A 153 17.62 1.20 -11.92
CA GLY A 153 18.34 2.40 -12.32
C GLY A 153 17.52 3.68 -12.14
N GLU A 154 18.07 4.75 -12.66
CA GLU A 154 17.44 6.08 -12.59
C GLU A 154 16.08 6.11 -13.28
N THR A 155 15.90 5.34 -14.36
CA THR A 155 14.62 5.27 -15.08
C THR A 155 13.50 4.82 -14.16
N GLU A 156 13.71 3.74 -13.42
CA GLU A 156 12.72 3.21 -12.48
C GLU A 156 12.46 4.19 -11.35
N GLU A 157 13.50 4.86 -10.86
CA GLU A 157 13.33 5.87 -9.80
C GLU A 157 12.43 7.02 -10.27
N LYS A 158 12.68 7.55 -11.46
CA LYS A 158 11.91 8.66 -12.01
C LYS A 158 10.48 8.26 -12.32
N LEU A 159 10.28 7.07 -12.87
CA LEU A 159 8.93 6.57 -13.16
C LEU A 159 8.12 6.37 -11.87
N ALA A 160 8.72 5.77 -10.86
CA ALA A 160 8.04 5.58 -9.57
C ALA A 160 7.68 6.92 -8.95
N ASP A 161 8.59 7.87 -8.99
CA ASP A 161 8.37 9.21 -8.44
C ASP A 161 7.23 9.93 -9.18
N ALA A 162 7.26 9.92 -10.51
CA ALA A 162 6.22 10.56 -11.32
C ALA A 162 4.85 9.93 -11.08
N VAL A 163 4.78 8.61 -11.04
CA VAL A 163 3.52 7.90 -10.85
C VAL A 163 2.98 8.10 -9.44
N SER A 164 3.84 8.06 -8.42
CA SER A 164 3.39 8.30 -7.05
C SER A 164 2.84 9.71 -6.87
N ASN A 165 3.49 10.71 -7.48
CA ASN A 165 3.00 12.08 -7.46
C ASN A 165 1.65 12.22 -8.17
N PHE A 166 1.51 11.55 -9.31
CA PHE A 166 0.24 11.55 -10.07
C PHE A 166 -0.90 10.94 -9.23
N LEU A 167 -0.64 9.78 -8.63
CA LEU A 167 -1.64 9.11 -7.79
C LEU A 167 -2.01 9.96 -6.58
N GLY A 168 -1.05 10.61 -5.95
CA GLY A 168 -1.32 11.51 -4.83
C GLY A 168 -2.25 12.64 -5.22
N LYS A 169 -2.06 13.22 -6.39
CA LYS A 169 -2.93 14.28 -6.89
C LYS A 169 -4.34 13.78 -7.23
N GLN A 170 -4.45 12.58 -7.77
CA GLN A 170 -5.77 11.98 -8.06
C GLN A 170 -6.58 11.75 -6.80
N LEU A 171 -5.91 11.53 -5.66
CA LEU A 171 -6.57 11.26 -4.39
C LEU A 171 -6.89 12.52 -3.58
N GLU A 172 -6.49 13.69 -4.04
CA GLU A 172 -6.77 14.97 -3.37
C GLU A 172 -8.22 15.44 -3.54
N SER A 173 -8.91 14.94 -4.53
CA SER A 173 -10.26 15.37 -4.85
C SER A 173 -11.34 14.70 -4.00
#